data_5b9582962de80fd6315efe326117815c
#
_entry.id   5b9582962de80fd6315efe326117815c
#
_cell.length_a   1.000
_cell.length_b   1.000
_cell.length_c   1.000
_cell.angle_alpha   90.00
_cell.angle_beta   90.00
_cell.angle_gamma   90.00
#
_symmetry.space_group_name_H-M   'P 1'
#
loop_
_entity.id
_entity.type
_entity.pdbx_description
1 polymer ?
#
loop_
_entity_poly.entity_id
_entity_poly.type
_entity_poly.pdbx_seq_one_letter_code
_entity_poly.pdbx_strand_id
1 'polypeptide(L)'
;MTRTGRIVAASATALLGIAVLAGCSASTSSTPDAPASQAAASAEAAPIGGDVLPPVIVEPTATTAEAKVGDTVVFNVDKLAGTTISTTTPELVELTQGGEQDGAEFNPGAKALAAGTAVVTVTNPDSSMRDVTITISE
;
A
#
# COMPACT_ATOMS: atom_id res chain seq x y z
N MET A 1 22.84 38.10 3.16
CA MET A 1 22.49 38.30 1.74
C MET A 1 21.15 37.67 1.48
N THR A 2 20.18 38.53 1.38
CA THR A 2 18.74 38.26 1.27
C THR A 2 18.39 37.94 -0.18
N ARG A 3 17.65 36.85 -0.45
CA ARG A 3 16.87 36.74 -1.69
C ARG A 3 15.49 36.17 -1.41
N THR A 4 14.59 37.10 -1.33
CA THR A 4 13.14 36.94 -1.41
C THR A 4 12.75 36.60 -2.86
N GLY A 5 12.02 35.53 -3.08
CA GLY A 5 11.38 35.21 -4.35
C GLY A 5 9.94 34.79 -4.12
N ARG A 6 9.03 35.76 -4.28
CA ARG A 6 7.58 35.56 -4.36
C ARG A 6 7.22 35.15 -5.78
N ILE A 7 6.49 34.07 -5.96
CA ILE A 7 5.69 33.89 -7.20
C ILE A 7 4.28 33.46 -6.77
N VAL A 8 3.36 34.36 -7.08
CA VAL A 8 1.91 34.19 -7.07
C VAL A 8 1.51 33.70 -8.45
N ALA A 9 0.71 32.68 -8.56
CA ALA A 9 -0.14 32.47 -9.72
C ALA A 9 -1.40 31.71 -9.32
N ALA A 10 -2.47 32.45 -9.34
CA ALA A 10 -3.85 31.97 -9.30
C ALA A 10 -4.25 31.48 -10.69
N SER A 11 -5.02 30.42 -10.81
CA SER A 11 -5.95 30.23 -11.93
C SER A 11 -7.06 29.26 -11.51
N ALA A 12 -8.22 29.82 -11.36
CA ALA A 12 -9.50 29.14 -11.28
C ALA A 12 -9.94 28.70 -12.69
N THR A 13 -10.54 27.54 -12.83
CA THR A 13 -11.54 27.31 -13.88
C THR A 13 -12.53 26.22 -13.44
N ALA A 14 -13.75 26.62 -13.29
CA ALA A 14 -14.93 25.79 -13.10
C ALA A 14 -15.38 25.20 -14.43
N LEU A 15 -15.92 23.99 -14.45
CA LEU A 15 -16.87 23.57 -15.46
C LEU A 15 -17.84 22.51 -14.89
N LEU A 16 -19.09 22.91 -14.91
CA LEU A 16 -20.33 22.17 -14.66
C LEU A 16 -20.49 21.02 -15.66
N GLY A 17 -21.00 19.89 -15.21
CA GLY A 17 -21.52 18.83 -16.05
C GLY A 17 -22.53 17.98 -15.30
N ILE A 18 -23.82 18.33 -15.48
CA ILE A 18 -24.99 17.60 -14.99
C ILE A 18 -25.36 16.55 -16.05
N ALA A 19 -25.52 15.31 -15.66
CA ALA A 19 -26.27 14.31 -16.42
C ALA A 19 -27.10 13.44 -15.47
N VAL A 20 -28.40 13.71 -15.48
CA VAL A 20 -29.46 12.94 -14.86
C VAL A 20 -29.90 11.86 -15.85
N LEU A 21 -29.98 10.61 -15.40
CA LEU A 21 -30.79 9.58 -16.07
C LEU A 21 -31.50 8.74 -15.02
N ALA A 22 -32.76 9.02 -14.91
CA ALA A 22 -33.76 8.24 -14.18
C ALA A 22 -34.11 6.99 -14.99
N GLY A 23 -34.21 5.85 -14.30
CA GLY A 23 -34.75 4.62 -14.83
C GLY A 23 -35.39 3.81 -13.71
N CYS A 24 -36.71 4.06 -13.49
CA CYS A 24 -37.55 3.20 -12.69
C CYS A 24 -37.89 1.93 -13.45
N SER A 25 -37.88 0.80 -12.78
CA SER A 25 -38.82 -0.28 -13.05
C SER A 25 -39.07 -1.09 -11.77
N ALA A 26 -40.29 -0.95 -11.31
CA ALA A 26 -40.90 -1.73 -10.24
C ALA A 26 -41.37 -3.08 -10.78
N SER A 27 -41.26 -4.13 -10.00
CA SER A 27 -42.20 -5.26 -9.96
C SER A 27 -42.06 -6.04 -8.67
N THR A 28 -42.97 -5.83 -7.83
CA THR A 28 -43.84 -6.59 -6.92
C THR A 28 -43.60 -8.07 -6.66
N SER A 29 -43.60 -8.33 -5.34
CA SER A 29 -44.29 -9.40 -4.57
C SER A 29 -43.68 -10.79 -4.57
N SER A 30 -43.22 -11.29 -3.41
CA SER A 30 -44.02 -12.06 -2.43
C SER A 30 -43.11 -12.52 -1.30
N THR A 31 -43.57 -12.34 -0.07
CA THR A 31 -43.12 -12.87 1.24
C THR A 31 -43.63 -14.31 1.43
N PRO A 32 -43.29 -15.02 2.52
CA PRO A 32 -42.07 -15.26 3.31
C PRO A 32 -41.71 -16.77 3.40
N ASP A 33 -40.54 -17.11 3.85
CA ASP A 33 -40.32 -18.13 4.88
C ASP A 33 -38.83 -18.41 5.17
N ALA A 34 -38.54 -18.39 6.48
CA ALA A 34 -37.52 -19.11 7.24
C ALA A 34 -36.01 -18.97 6.98
N PRO A 35 -35.20 -18.99 8.06
CA PRO A 35 -33.81 -18.58 8.07
C PRO A 35 -32.90 -19.72 7.59
N ALA A 36 -32.42 -19.60 6.41
CA ALA A 36 -31.27 -20.38 5.96
C ALA A 36 -29.99 -19.62 6.34
N SER A 37 -29.23 -20.23 7.23
CA SER A 37 -27.85 -19.94 7.52
C SER A 37 -27.08 -19.68 6.21
N GLN A 38 -26.87 -18.41 5.86
CA GLN A 38 -25.95 -18.07 4.79
C GLN A 38 -24.53 -18.28 5.32
N ALA A 39 -23.97 -19.43 4.97
CA ALA A 39 -22.54 -19.57 4.91
C ALA A 39 -22.01 -18.40 4.06
N ALA A 40 -21.18 -17.55 4.65
CA ALA A 40 -20.44 -16.56 3.93
C ALA A 40 -19.61 -17.28 2.85
N ALA A 41 -20.11 -17.26 1.64
CA ALA A 41 -19.31 -17.57 0.49
C ALA A 41 -18.21 -16.51 0.45
N SER A 42 -17.02 -16.91 0.86
CA SER A 42 -15.80 -16.19 0.56
C SER A 42 -15.80 -16.04 -0.95
N ALA A 43 -16.09 -14.84 -1.43
CA ALA A 43 -15.93 -14.52 -2.84
C ALA A 43 -14.42 -14.60 -3.12
N GLU A 44 -14.00 -15.76 -3.61
CA GLU A 44 -12.71 -15.96 -4.24
C GLU A 44 -12.64 -14.96 -5.40
N ALA A 45 -11.91 -13.86 -5.18
CA ALA A 45 -11.67 -12.90 -6.24
C ALA A 45 -10.95 -13.63 -7.37
N ALA A 46 -11.58 -13.69 -8.52
CA ALA A 46 -10.99 -14.26 -9.72
C ALA A 46 -9.62 -13.58 -9.97
N PRO A 47 -8.56 -14.34 -10.28
CA PRO A 47 -7.25 -13.77 -10.55
C PRO A 47 -7.35 -12.88 -11.80
N ILE A 48 -7.20 -11.58 -11.59
CA ILE A 48 -6.95 -10.64 -12.68
C ILE A 48 -5.55 -10.99 -13.19
N GLY A 49 -5.50 -11.54 -14.41
CA GLY A 49 -4.34 -12.17 -15.02
C GLY A 49 -3.04 -11.36 -14.89
N GLY A 50 -2.07 -12.00 -14.32
CA GLY A 50 -0.71 -11.64 -14.04
C GLY A 50 -0.31 -12.35 -12.75
N ASP A 51 0.82 -13.02 -12.70
CA ASP A 51 1.39 -13.61 -11.48
C ASP A 51 1.67 -12.47 -10.48
N VAL A 52 0.62 -11.96 -9.82
CA VAL A 52 0.76 -11.06 -8.68
C VAL A 52 1.06 -11.94 -7.48
N LEU A 53 2.34 -12.13 -7.22
CA LEU A 53 2.77 -12.80 -6.00
C LEU A 53 2.25 -12.03 -4.79
N PRO A 54 1.70 -12.71 -3.78
CA PRO A 54 1.25 -12.03 -2.56
C PRO A 54 2.46 -11.35 -1.90
N PRO A 55 2.31 -10.10 -1.40
CA PRO A 55 3.41 -9.40 -0.76
C PRO A 55 3.87 -10.12 0.50
N VAL A 56 5.19 -10.10 0.75
CA VAL A 56 5.77 -10.55 2.02
C VAL A 56 5.52 -9.48 3.06
N ILE A 57 4.78 -9.79 4.12
CA ILE A 57 4.47 -8.85 5.19
C ILE A 57 5.47 -9.02 6.33
N VAL A 58 6.14 -7.94 6.70
CA VAL A 58 7.08 -7.86 7.82
C VAL A 58 6.40 -7.17 8.98
N GLU A 59 6.14 -7.91 10.05
CA GLU A 59 5.49 -7.40 11.25
C GLU A 59 6.37 -6.37 12.01
N PRO A 60 5.78 -5.49 12.85
CA PRO A 60 6.51 -4.41 13.53
C PRO A 60 7.67 -4.88 14.41
N THR A 61 7.65 -6.11 14.89
CA THR A 61 8.68 -6.72 15.75
C THR A 61 9.64 -7.63 14.99
N ALA A 62 9.36 -7.94 13.73
CA ALA A 62 10.20 -8.84 12.93
C ALA A 62 11.50 -8.15 12.53
N THR A 63 12.61 -8.88 12.61
CA THR A 63 13.95 -8.44 12.23
C THR A 63 14.51 -9.19 11.02
N THR A 64 13.77 -10.19 10.53
CA THR A 64 14.14 -10.99 9.37
C THR A 64 12.97 -11.21 8.46
N ALA A 65 13.21 -11.33 7.16
CA ALA A 65 12.23 -11.69 6.15
C ALA A 65 12.89 -12.51 5.04
N GLU A 66 12.10 -13.31 4.37
CA GLU A 66 12.51 -14.05 3.17
C GLU A 66 11.67 -13.59 1.99
N ALA A 67 12.30 -13.36 0.85
CA ALA A 67 11.66 -12.93 -0.37
C ALA A 67 12.33 -13.57 -1.58
N LYS A 68 11.66 -13.54 -2.73
CA LYS A 68 12.24 -13.90 -4.03
C LYS A 68 12.47 -12.65 -4.86
N VAL A 69 13.34 -12.76 -5.84
CA VAL A 69 13.52 -11.70 -6.83
C VAL A 69 12.17 -11.39 -7.50
N GLY A 70 11.79 -10.13 -7.48
CA GLY A 70 10.50 -9.64 -7.98
C GLY A 70 9.41 -9.49 -6.93
N ASP A 71 9.57 -10.09 -5.74
CA ASP A 71 8.60 -9.95 -4.65
C ASP A 71 8.56 -8.53 -4.10
N THR A 72 7.38 -8.16 -3.61
CA THR A 72 7.17 -6.94 -2.83
C THR A 72 7.14 -7.29 -1.34
N VAL A 73 7.99 -6.63 -0.56
CA VAL A 73 8.03 -6.72 0.90
C VAL A 73 7.35 -5.48 1.46
N VAL A 74 6.36 -5.65 2.35
CA VAL A 74 5.64 -4.56 3.01
C VAL A 74 6.00 -4.56 4.50
N PHE A 75 6.49 -3.43 4.99
CA PHE A 75 6.82 -3.27 6.41
C PHE A 75 5.60 -2.74 7.15
N ASN A 76 5.01 -3.60 7.97
CA ASN A 76 3.95 -3.18 8.87
C ASN A 76 4.56 -2.33 9.98
N VAL A 77 4.02 -1.13 10.19
CA VAL A 77 4.52 -0.16 11.17
C VAL A 77 3.37 0.37 12.03
N ASP A 78 3.65 0.63 13.31
CA ASP A 78 2.62 1.09 14.26
C ASP A 78 2.15 2.52 13.96
N LYS A 79 3.03 3.33 13.36
CA LYS A 79 2.76 4.72 13.00
C LYS A 79 3.34 5.00 11.63
N LEU A 80 2.48 5.29 10.66
CA LEU A 80 2.89 5.64 9.30
C LEU A 80 3.50 7.03 9.20
N ALA A 81 2.85 8.01 9.85
CA ALA A 81 3.32 9.39 9.83
C ALA A 81 4.67 9.53 10.54
N GLY A 82 5.69 9.94 9.77
CA GLY A 82 7.05 10.15 10.28
C GLY A 82 7.92 8.91 10.33
N THR A 83 7.41 7.73 9.93
CA THR A 83 8.25 6.55 9.71
C THR A 83 8.94 6.63 8.36
N THR A 84 10.23 6.35 8.33
CA THR A 84 11.05 6.31 7.12
C THR A 84 11.81 4.99 7.03
N ILE A 85 12.13 4.57 5.81
CA ILE A 85 12.97 3.40 5.57
C ILE A 85 14.21 3.76 4.76
N SER A 86 15.31 3.08 5.03
CA SER A 86 16.57 3.24 4.32
C SER A 86 17.26 1.88 4.14
N THR A 87 18.18 1.79 3.18
CA THR A 87 18.99 0.59 2.97
C THR A 87 20.42 0.95 2.62
N THR A 88 21.34 0.07 2.93
CA THR A 88 22.75 0.15 2.52
C THR A 88 23.03 -0.64 1.24
N THR A 89 22.03 -1.38 0.73
CA THR A 89 22.12 -2.26 -0.45
C THR A 89 21.06 -1.92 -1.50
N PRO A 90 21.07 -0.71 -2.08
CA PRO A 90 20.04 -0.27 -3.04
C PRO A 90 20.04 -1.08 -4.34
N GLU A 91 21.11 -1.81 -4.63
CA GLU A 91 21.20 -2.72 -5.77
C GLU A 91 20.37 -4.01 -5.59
N LEU A 92 20.07 -4.39 -4.35
CA LEU A 92 19.30 -5.59 -4.04
C LEU A 92 17.82 -5.30 -3.83
N VAL A 93 17.49 -4.08 -3.36
CA VAL A 93 16.11 -3.68 -3.06
C VAL A 93 15.83 -2.24 -3.46
N GLU A 94 14.68 -2.01 -4.08
CA GLU A 94 14.12 -0.68 -4.34
C GLU A 94 13.13 -0.33 -3.23
N LEU A 95 13.36 0.79 -2.54
CA LEU A 95 12.53 1.22 -1.42
C LEU A 95 11.41 2.16 -1.86
N THR A 96 10.21 1.94 -1.32
CA THR A 96 9.08 2.86 -1.41
C THR A 96 8.74 3.35 0.00
N GLN A 97 8.84 4.66 0.22
CA GLN A 97 8.47 5.26 1.51
C GLN A 97 6.97 5.12 1.75
N GLY A 98 6.60 4.82 2.99
CA GLY A 98 5.22 4.88 3.43
C GLY A 98 4.75 6.32 3.61
N GLY A 99 3.47 6.49 3.85
CA GLY A 99 2.87 7.79 4.13
C GLY A 99 1.43 7.89 3.63
N GLU A 100 0.93 9.12 3.60
CA GLU A 100 -0.41 9.43 3.10
C GLU A 100 -0.31 9.95 1.66
N GLN A 101 -1.11 9.37 0.79
CA GLN A 101 -1.25 9.82 -0.60
C GLN A 101 -2.74 9.75 -0.99
N ASP A 102 -3.28 10.85 -1.50
CA ASP A 102 -4.67 10.96 -1.94
C ASP A 102 -5.72 10.57 -0.88
N GLY A 103 -5.39 10.76 0.41
CA GLY A 103 -6.25 10.39 1.53
C GLY A 103 -6.23 8.91 1.90
N ALA A 104 -5.33 8.12 1.32
CA ALA A 104 -5.04 6.75 1.70
C ALA A 104 -3.66 6.64 2.36
N GLU A 105 -3.57 5.86 3.42
CA GLU A 105 -2.31 5.58 4.10
C GLU A 105 -1.69 4.29 3.54
N PHE A 106 -0.40 4.36 3.22
CA PHE A 106 0.37 3.25 2.68
C PHE A 106 1.55 2.91 3.57
N ASN A 107 1.73 1.64 3.86
CA ASN A 107 2.92 1.14 4.54
C ASN A 107 4.17 1.30 3.66
N PRO A 108 5.34 1.55 4.26
CA PRO A 108 6.60 1.51 3.52
C PRO A 108 6.86 0.10 2.98
N GLY A 109 7.53 0.03 1.85
CA GLY A 109 7.79 -1.24 1.19
C GLY A 109 9.14 -1.30 0.50
N ALA A 110 9.53 -2.50 0.11
CA ALA A 110 10.71 -2.77 -0.70
C ALA A 110 10.38 -3.78 -1.78
N LYS A 111 10.89 -3.56 -3.00
CA LYS A 111 10.85 -4.53 -4.07
C LYS A 111 12.19 -5.24 -4.18
N ALA A 112 12.21 -6.55 -4.16
CA ALA A 112 13.41 -7.35 -4.33
C ALA A 112 13.86 -7.31 -5.80
N LEU A 113 15.09 -6.85 -6.05
CA LEU A 113 15.63 -6.68 -7.40
C LEU A 113 16.61 -7.80 -7.78
N ALA A 114 17.43 -8.24 -6.82
CA ALA A 114 18.43 -9.27 -7.06
C ALA A 114 18.58 -10.18 -5.82
N ALA A 115 19.02 -11.41 -6.07
CA ALA A 115 19.29 -12.38 -5.00
C ALA A 115 20.46 -11.91 -4.11
N GLY A 116 20.33 -12.07 -2.81
CA GLY A 116 21.33 -11.66 -1.83
C GLY A 116 20.73 -11.40 -0.46
N THR A 117 21.49 -10.75 0.40
CA THR A 117 21.03 -10.34 1.73
C THR A 117 21.00 -8.81 1.80
N ALA A 118 19.82 -8.24 1.91
CA ALA A 118 19.61 -6.81 2.08
C ALA A 118 19.29 -6.47 3.54
N VAL A 119 19.76 -5.31 4.00
CA VAL A 119 19.37 -4.77 5.30
C VAL A 119 18.58 -3.48 5.08
N VAL A 120 17.37 -3.45 5.62
CA VAL A 120 16.49 -2.27 5.61
C VAL A 120 16.32 -1.77 7.02
N THR A 121 16.72 -0.52 7.26
CA THR A 121 16.53 0.17 8.53
C THR A 121 15.19 0.91 8.50
N VAL A 122 14.30 0.57 9.42
CA VAL A 122 13.04 1.26 9.66
C VAL A 122 13.26 2.24 10.81
N THR A 123 13.06 3.53 10.56
CA THR A 123 13.16 4.59 11.56
C THR A 123 11.78 5.10 11.88
N ASN A 124 11.37 4.96 13.13
CA ASN A 124 10.08 5.44 13.63
C ASN A 124 10.10 6.94 13.96
N PRO A 125 8.93 7.58 14.11
CA PRO A 125 8.85 9.02 14.43
C PRO A 125 9.43 9.40 15.82
N ASP A 126 9.59 8.43 16.71
CA ASP A 126 10.26 8.59 18.01
C ASP A 126 11.79 8.45 17.93
N SER A 127 12.34 8.35 16.72
CA SER A 127 13.75 8.11 16.41
C SER A 127 14.27 6.73 16.82
N SER A 128 13.41 5.81 17.20
CA SER A 128 13.80 4.40 17.34
C SER A 128 14.05 3.79 15.98
N MET A 129 15.08 2.95 15.88
CA MET A 129 15.49 2.28 14.65
C MET A 129 15.40 0.77 14.82
N ARG A 130 15.02 0.12 13.74
CA ARG A 130 14.97 -1.34 13.64
C ARG A 130 15.53 -1.78 12.30
N ASP A 131 16.49 -2.68 12.35
CA ASP A 131 17.05 -3.29 11.15
C ASP A 131 16.27 -4.57 10.83
N VAL A 132 15.90 -4.70 9.56
CA VAL A 132 15.27 -5.90 9.01
C VAL A 132 16.20 -6.48 7.96
N THR A 133 16.66 -7.70 8.20
CA THR A 133 17.46 -8.45 7.25
C THR A 133 16.56 -9.24 6.31
N ILE A 134 16.65 -8.96 5.02
CA ILE A 134 15.86 -9.63 3.97
C ILE A 134 16.78 -10.57 3.21
N THR A 135 16.48 -11.87 3.25
CA THR A 135 17.16 -12.87 2.43
C THR A 135 16.39 -13.04 1.12
N ILE A 136 17.00 -12.67 0.01
CA ILE A 136 16.38 -12.71 -1.31
C ILE A 136 16.95 -13.91 -2.08
N SER A 137 16.08 -14.80 -2.50
CA SER A 137 16.41 -15.95 -3.36
C SER A 137 15.93 -15.73 -4.80
N GLU A 138 16.46 -16.51 -5.73
CA GLU A 138 15.98 -16.52 -7.12
C GLU A 138 14.61 -17.15 -7.28
#